data_911d2c784704828c811f911957eb7582
#
_entry.id   911d2c784704828c811f911957eb7582
#
_cell.length_a   1.000
_cell.length_b   1.000
_cell.length_c   1.000
_cell.angle_alpha   90.00
_cell.angle_beta   90.00
_cell.angle_gamma   90.00
#
_symmetry.space_group_name_H-M   'P 1'
#
loop_
_entity.id
_entity.type
_entity.pdbx_description
1 polymer ?
#
loop_
_entity_poly.entity_id
_entity_poly.type
_entity_poly.pdbx_seq_one_letter_code
_entity_poly.pdbx_strand_id
1 'polypeptide(L)'
;MKKLILLAAIVFGVVVSAAAQKGEGYQFTDKKVVKTVPITNQYRSGTCWCFSTLSFLEEEVLAAGGEQMTLSQMWVVRHAYFDKAVKYVRLHGNLNFAVGGAAHDVTEMIKKYGIVPLEVYSGYNYGTEMPEFGEIDNVLKGYVDAIIKNGNGRLTTAWIDGLNAILDTYFGVRPEKFTYKGKEYTPKSFAESLPIKMEDYVEITSYTHHPFYSKFILEVPDNWMWDAMYNIPMGEMMAIVDACIEAGHPVAWGTDVSEKGFSRQKAIAVIPEVVEKNTIGSDAEHWGKLSDAEKQAMINNLEGPMKEK
;
A
#
# COMPACT_ATOMS: atom_id res chain seq x y z
N MET A 1 53.76 -37.34 28.73
CA MET A 1 52.75 -36.49 29.36
C MET A 1 52.12 -35.64 28.25
N LYS A 2 51.01 -36.10 27.68
CA LYS A 2 50.27 -35.39 26.63
C LYS A 2 49.06 -34.76 27.29
N LYS A 3 49.00 -33.43 27.33
CA LYS A 3 47.79 -32.67 27.80
C LYS A 3 46.77 -32.66 26.68
N LEU A 4 45.64 -33.28 26.93
CA LEU A 4 44.42 -33.17 26.10
C LEU A 4 43.74 -31.85 26.44
N ILE A 5 43.62 -30.94 25.47
CA ILE A 5 42.83 -29.72 25.59
C ILE A 5 41.46 -30.03 25.01
N LEU A 6 40.45 -30.08 25.88
CA LEU A 6 39.06 -30.23 25.50
C LEU A 6 38.53 -28.84 25.17
N LEU A 7 38.23 -28.61 23.87
CA LEU A 7 37.61 -27.38 23.41
C LEU A 7 36.09 -27.56 23.54
N ALA A 8 35.47 -26.96 24.54
CA ALA A 8 34.03 -26.88 24.66
C ALA A 8 33.52 -25.71 23.80
N ALA A 9 32.91 -26.02 22.67
CA ALA A 9 32.17 -25.03 21.86
C ALA A 9 30.87 -24.68 22.57
N ILE A 10 30.82 -23.51 23.19
CA ILE A 10 29.59 -22.93 23.71
C ILE A 10 28.88 -22.28 22.51
N VAL A 11 27.83 -22.96 22.04
CA VAL A 11 26.87 -22.38 21.07
C VAL A 11 26.01 -21.39 21.87
N PHE A 12 26.34 -20.11 21.82
CA PHE A 12 25.45 -19.04 22.27
C PHE A 12 24.33 -18.89 21.24
N GLY A 13 23.23 -19.54 21.50
CA GLY A 13 21.96 -19.22 20.85
C GLY A 13 21.55 -17.80 21.28
N VAL A 14 21.74 -16.82 20.39
CA VAL A 14 21.16 -15.49 20.57
C VAL A 14 19.67 -15.63 20.35
N VAL A 15 18.92 -15.85 21.42
CA VAL A 15 17.49 -15.60 21.45
C VAL A 15 17.34 -14.08 21.41
N VAL A 16 17.08 -13.54 20.22
CA VAL A 16 16.60 -12.15 20.10
C VAL A 16 15.20 -12.14 20.68
N SER A 17 15.09 -11.94 21.98
CA SER A 17 13.85 -11.53 22.60
C SER A 17 13.52 -10.17 22.01
N ALA A 18 12.51 -10.10 21.13
CA ALA A 18 11.87 -8.85 20.80
C ALA A 18 11.38 -8.25 22.13
N ALA A 19 12.12 -7.27 22.63
CA ALA A 19 11.71 -6.52 23.80
C ALA A 19 10.44 -5.77 23.38
N ALA A 20 9.27 -6.28 23.78
CA ALA A 20 8.03 -5.55 23.71
C ALA A 20 8.27 -4.20 24.39
N GLN A 21 8.30 -3.12 23.61
CA GLN A 21 8.38 -1.78 24.14
C GLN A 21 7.16 -1.59 25.04
N LYS A 22 7.39 -1.49 26.37
CA LYS A 22 6.35 -1.20 27.35
C LYS A 22 5.81 0.21 27.06
N GLY A 23 4.75 0.28 26.22
CA GLY A 23 3.90 1.45 26.18
C GLY A 23 3.26 1.63 27.57
N GLU A 24 3.25 2.86 28.08
CA GLU A 24 2.59 3.14 29.36
C GLU A 24 1.14 2.63 29.32
N GLY A 25 0.84 1.60 30.12
CA GLY A 25 -0.49 1.07 30.34
C GLY A 25 -0.94 -0.13 29.49
N TYR A 26 -0.38 -0.38 28.32
CA TYR A 26 -0.79 -1.50 27.46
C TYR A 26 0.24 -2.63 27.48
N GLN A 27 -0.27 -3.86 27.60
CA GLN A 27 0.56 -5.08 27.49
C GLN A 27 -0.02 -5.92 26.36
N PHE A 28 0.82 -6.23 25.36
CA PHE A 28 0.46 -7.04 24.23
C PHE A 28 1.12 -8.42 24.33
N THR A 29 0.42 -9.43 23.86
CA THR A 29 0.94 -10.80 23.72
C THR A 29 0.67 -11.23 22.28
N ASP A 30 1.72 -11.65 21.59
CA ASP A 30 1.61 -12.18 20.23
C ASP A 30 0.83 -13.50 20.27
N LYS A 31 -0.29 -13.56 19.56
CA LYS A 31 -1.08 -14.77 19.37
C LYS A 31 -0.65 -15.53 18.13
N LYS A 32 -0.40 -14.80 17.06
CA LYS A 32 0.04 -15.34 15.77
C LYS A 32 0.95 -14.34 15.10
N VAL A 33 2.04 -14.82 14.53
CA VAL A 33 2.98 -14.01 13.74
C VAL A 33 3.09 -14.63 12.37
N VAL A 34 2.75 -13.87 11.33
CA VAL A 34 2.96 -14.23 9.94
C VAL A 34 4.39 -13.88 9.54
N LYS A 35 5.02 -14.70 8.71
CA LYS A 35 6.35 -14.42 8.18
C LYS A 35 6.28 -13.21 7.25
N THR A 36 7.12 -12.21 7.52
CA THR A 36 7.15 -10.95 6.77
C THR A 36 8.45 -10.75 6.02
N VAL A 37 8.42 -9.90 5.02
CA VAL A 37 9.61 -9.38 4.32
C VAL A 37 10.15 -8.14 5.06
N PRO A 38 11.42 -7.72 4.80
CA PRO A 38 11.94 -6.49 5.36
C PRO A 38 11.11 -5.27 4.94
N ILE A 39 10.83 -4.39 5.90
CA ILE A 39 10.06 -3.16 5.65
C ILE A 39 10.87 -2.23 4.73
N THR A 40 10.23 -1.78 3.65
CA THR A 40 10.76 -0.77 2.75
C THR A 40 10.27 0.63 3.13
N ASN A 41 11.08 1.65 2.85
CA ASN A 41 10.79 3.03 3.23
C ASN A 41 10.35 3.86 2.02
N GLN A 42 9.10 4.32 2.00
CA GLN A 42 8.61 5.21 0.96
C GLN A 42 9.17 6.64 1.04
N TYR A 43 9.83 7.00 2.11
CA TYR A 43 10.36 8.34 2.39
C TYR A 43 9.33 9.44 2.12
N ARG A 44 9.60 10.37 1.19
CA ARG A 44 8.75 11.52 0.85
C ARG A 44 8.00 11.36 -0.47
N SER A 45 7.63 10.13 -0.83
CA SER A 45 6.94 9.87 -2.09
C SER A 45 5.42 9.91 -2.00
N GLY A 46 4.83 9.71 -0.80
CA GLY A 46 3.38 9.59 -0.66
C GLY A 46 2.78 8.33 -1.32
N THR A 47 3.60 7.32 -1.61
CA THR A 47 3.22 6.09 -2.33
C THR A 47 3.02 4.89 -1.39
N CYS A 48 2.53 5.12 -0.16
CA CYS A 48 2.30 4.06 0.82
C CYS A 48 1.42 2.93 0.28
N TRP A 49 0.41 3.25 -0.52
CA TRP A 49 -0.44 2.29 -1.20
C TRP A 49 0.35 1.26 -2.03
N CYS A 50 1.40 1.70 -2.73
CA CYS A 50 2.24 0.84 -3.55
C CYS A 50 3.21 0.02 -2.70
N PHE A 51 3.88 0.66 -1.73
CA PHE A 51 4.85 -0.01 -0.86
C PHE A 51 4.22 -1.09 0.00
N SER A 52 3.05 -0.80 0.62
CA SER A 52 2.36 -1.78 1.45
C SER A 52 1.79 -2.94 0.65
N THR A 53 1.20 -2.67 -0.52
CA THR A 53 0.62 -3.73 -1.34
C THR A 53 1.68 -4.61 -1.99
N LEU A 54 2.82 -4.05 -2.43
CA LEU A 54 3.92 -4.89 -2.93
C LEU A 54 4.54 -5.72 -1.81
N SER A 55 4.72 -5.17 -0.60
CA SER A 55 5.17 -5.94 0.56
C SER A 55 4.22 -7.11 0.84
N PHE A 56 2.91 -6.87 0.82
CA PHE A 56 1.90 -7.91 0.94
C PHE A 56 2.06 -9.00 -0.15
N LEU A 57 2.21 -8.62 -1.42
CA LEU A 57 2.39 -9.59 -2.51
C LEU A 57 3.71 -10.37 -2.40
N GLU A 58 4.78 -9.73 -1.96
CA GLU A 58 6.08 -10.37 -1.68
C GLU A 58 5.96 -11.43 -0.57
N GLU A 59 5.17 -11.15 0.46
CA GLU A 59 4.86 -12.07 1.56
C GLU A 59 3.98 -13.23 1.08
N GLU A 60 3.01 -12.99 0.20
CA GLU A 60 2.21 -14.02 -0.45
C GLU A 60 3.07 -14.93 -1.35
N VAL A 61 4.06 -14.38 -2.05
CA VAL A 61 5.05 -15.19 -2.79
C VAL A 61 5.78 -16.13 -1.85
N LEU A 62 6.19 -15.65 -0.66
CA LEU A 62 6.83 -16.51 0.35
C LEU A 62 5.88 -17.55 0.92
N ALA A 63 4.62 -17.20 1.19
CA ALA A 63 3.60 -18.14 1.68
C ALA A 63 3.31 -19.25 0.66
N ALA A 64 3.34 -18.91 -0.64
CA ALA A 64 3.20 -19.88 -1.73
C ALA A 64 4.47 -20.71 -2.02
N GLY A 65 5.51 -20.59 -1.18
CA GLY A 65 6.76 -21.34 -1.31
C GLY A 65 7.76 -20.76 -2.31
N GLY A 66 7.54 -19.53 -2.77
CA GLY A 66 8.48 -18.79 -3.61
C GLY A 66 9.69 -18.26 -2.82
N GLU A 67 10.67 -17.74 -3.56
CA GLU A 67 11.84 -17.13 -2.96
C GLU A 67 11.59 -15.69 -2.54
N GLN A 68 12.26 -15.26 -1.48
CA GLN A 68 12.24 -13.86 -1.06
C GLN A 68 12.82 -12.97 -2.16
N MET A 69 12.09 -11.92 -2.51
CA MET A 69 12.48 -10.91 -3.48
C MET A 69 11.90 -9.56 -3.09
N THR A 70 12.41 -8.50 -3.66
CA THR A 70 11.80 -7.17 -3.58
C THR A 70 11.35 -6.75 -4.98
N LEU A 71 10.08 -6.41 -5.10
CA LEU A 71 9.48 -5.93 -6.34
C LEU A 71 9.67 -4.43 -6.48
N SER A 72 9.77 -3.94 -7.71
CA SER A 72 9.98 -2.51 -7.95
C SER A 72 8.71 -1.70 -7.72
N GLN A 73 8.70 -0.90 -6.66
CA GLN A 73 7.61 0.03 -6.35
C GLN A 73 7.50 1.11 -7.45
N MET A 74 8.64 1.62 -7.90
CA MET A 74 8.67 2.68 -8.90
C MET A 74 8.25 2.23 -10.30
N TRP A 75 8.35 0.94 -10.60
CA TRP A 75 7.74 0.36 -11.79
C TRP A 75 6.22 0.55 -11.78
N VAL A 76 5.58 0.19 -10.69
CA VAL A 76 4.13 0.32 -10.52
C VAL A 76 3.72 1.80 -10.51
N VAL A 77 4.40 2.62 -9.72
CA VAL A 77 4.10 4.06 -9.58
C VAL A 77 4.23 4.79 -10.91
N ARG A 78 5.29 4.54 -11.67
CA ARG A 78 5.50 5.13 -13.01
C ARG A 78 4.34 4.80 -13.96
N HIS A 79 3.86 3.57 -13.94
CA HIS A 79 2.74 3.15 -14.78
C HIS A 79 1.41 3.72 -14.31
N ALA A 80 1.20 3.78 -12.99
CA ALA A 80 0.02 4.42 -12.40
C ALA A 80 -0.05 5.92 -12.77
N TYR A 81 1.05 6.65 -12.69
CA TYR A 81 1.10 8.04 -13.16
C TYR A 81 0.76 8.19 -14.63
N PHE A 82 1.27 7.30 -15.49
CA PHE A 82 0.94 7.33 -16.91
C PHE A 82 -0.57 7.11 -17.14
N ASP A 83 -1.15 6.09 -16.56
CA ASP A 83 -2.57 5.78 -16.73
C ASP A 83 -3.46 6.86 -16.11
N LYS A 84 -3.09 7.36 -14.94
CA LYS A 84 -3.77 8.48 -14.28
C LYS A 84 -3.74 9.74 -15.12
N ALA A 85 -2.60 10.08 -15.74
CA ALA A 85 -2.47 11.22 -16.62
C ALA A 85 -3.37 11.08 -17.86
N VAL A 86 -3.39 9.89 -18.47
CA VAL A 86 -4.29 9.62 -19.61
C VAL A 86 -5.75 9.78 -19.22
N LYS A 87 -6.14 9.25 -18.06
CA LYS A 87 -7.52 9.36 -17.55
C LYS A 87 -7.87 10.82 -17.21
N TYR A 88 -6.95 11.55 -16.56
CA TYR A 88 -7.12 12.97 -16.24
C TYR A 88 -7.35 13.81 -17.48
N VAL A 89 -6.54 13.63 -18.53
CA VAL A 89 -6.70 14.36 -19.79
C VAL A 89 -8.03 14.02 -20.47
N ARG A 90 -8.42 12.74 -20.51
CA ARG A 90 -9.71 12.30 -21.06
C ARG A 90 -10.92 12.87 -20.32
N LEU A 91 -10.79 13.08 -19.03
CA LEU A 91 -11.82 13.66 -18.17
C LEU A 91 -11.73 15.19 -18.07
N HIS A 92 -10.91 15.83 -18.91
CA HIS A 92 -10.73 17.28 -18.93
C HIS A 92 -10.38 17.88 -17.55
N GLY A 93 -9.57 17.16 -16.77
CA GLY A 93 -9.13 17.59 -15.45
C GLY A 93 -10.07 17.22 -14.29
N ASN A 94 -11.19 16.56 -14.56
CA ASN A 94 -12.15 16.13 -13.52
C ASN A 94 -11.75 14.78 -12.90
N LEU A 95 -10.55 14.70 -12.41
CA LEU A 95 -9.98 13.57 -11.68
C LEU A 95 -8.97 14.11 -10.67
N ASN A 96 -8.84 13.49 -9.50
CA ASN A 96 -7.74 13.78 -8.61
C ASN A 96 -6.42 13.31 -9.24
N PHE A 97 -5.57 14.24 -9.66
CA PHE A 97 -4.24 13.94 -10.16
C PHE A 97 -3.20 14.26 -9.07
N ALA A 98 -3.00 13.29 -8.20
CA ALA A 98 -2.06 13.35 -7.08
C ALA A 98 -1.36 12.01 -6.93
N VAL A 99 -0.41 11.93 -6.01
CA VAL A 99 0.43 10.74 -5.77
C VAL A 99 -0.34 9.55 -5.18
N GLY A 100 -1.47 9.81 -4.49
CA GLY A 100 -2.28 8.79 -3.84
C GLY A 100 -2.81 7.72 -4.80
N GLY A 101 -3.14 6.57 -4.25
CA GLY A 101 -3.67 5.42 -4.95
C GLY A 101 -4.23 4.39 -3.97
N ALA A 102 -4.72 3.28 -4.48
CA ALA A 102 -5.31 2.19 -3.72
C ALA A 102 -4.58 0.86 -3.98
N ALA A 103 -4.91 -0.18 -3.20
CA ALA A 103 -4.24 -1.47 -3.35
C ALA A 103 -4.50 -2.10 -4.73
N HIS A 104 -5.71 -1.96 -5.28
CA HIS A 104 -6.03 -2.44 -6.63
C HIS A 104 -5.19 -1.79 -7.72
N ASP A 105 -4.69 -0.57 -7.54
CA ASP A 105 -3.79 0.04 -8.53
C ASP A 105 -2.56 -0.84 -8.76
N VAL A 106 -2.02 -1.46 -7.71
CA VAL A 106 -0.85 -2.34 -7.82
C VAL A 106 -1.18 -3.59 -8.62
N THR A 107 -2.25 -4.29 -8.27
CA THR A 107 -2.64 -5.52 -8.96
C THR A 107 -3.01 -5.25 -10.42
N GLU A 108 -3.72 -4.15 -10.71
CA GLU A 108 -4.07 -3.75 -12.07
C GLU A 108 -2.84 -3.33 -12.90
N MET A 109 -1.88 -2.61 -12.31
CA MET A 109 -0.62 -2.28 -13.00
C MET A 109 0.19 -3.55 -13.30
N ILE A 110 0.26 -4.51 -12.38
CA ILE A 110 0.91 -5.80 -12.62
C ILE A 110 0.20 -6.59 -13.74
N LYS A 111 -1.12 -6.67 -13.69
CA LYS A 111 -1.92 -7.30 -14.76
C LYS A 111 -1.67 -6.64 -16.11
N LYS A 112 -1.61 -5.32 -16.16
CA LYS A 112 -1.49 -4.56 -17.41
C LYS A 112 -0.06 -4.49 -17.95
N TYR A 113 0.92 -4.28 -17.09
CA TYR A 113 2.30 -3.97 -17.48
C TYR A 113 3.34 -5.01 -17.03
N GLY A 114 2.93 -5.99 -16.23
CA GLY A 114 3.86 -6.90 -15.57
C GLY A 114 4.55 -6.22 -14.39
N ILE A 115 5.59 -6.88 -13.88
CA ILE A 115 6.41 -6.38 -12.76
C ILE A 115 7.87 -6.74 -12.99
N VAL A 116 8.77 -6.03 -12.33
CA VAL A 116 10.20 -6.31 -12.34
C VAL A 116 10.77 -6.30 -10.92
N PRO A 117 11.88 -7.01 -10.65
CA PRO A 117 12.59 -6.89 -9.37
C PRO A 117 13.13 -5.48 -9.16
N LEU A 118 13.23 -5.04 -7.91
CA LEU A 118 13.80 -3.74 -7.53
C LEU A 118 15.23 -3.56 -8.05
N GLU A 119 16.06 -4.61 -8.03
CA GLU A 119 17.44 -4.57 -8.53
C GLU A 119 17.54 -4.36 -10.04
N VAL A 120 16.48 -4.66 -10.80
CA VAL A 120 16.41 -4.43 -12.26
C VAL A 120 15.96 -3.00 -12.55
N TYR A 121 15.08 -2.46 -11.73
CA TYR A 121 14.53 -1.12 -11.95
C TYR A 121 14.26 -0.45 -10.60
N SER A 122 15.19 0.36 -10.12
CA SER A 122 15.02 1.11 -8.88
C SER A 122 14.04 2.27 -9.04
N GLY A 123 14.04 2.90 -10.23
CA GLY A 123 13.21 4.06 -10.52
C GLY A 123 13.62 5.35 -9.81
N TYR A 124 14.84 5.43 -9.28
CA TYR A 124 15.40 6.62 -8.63
C TYR A 124 16.42 7.30 -9.56
N ASN A 125 15.93 7.89 -10.66
CA ASN A 125 16.78 8.49 -11.67
C ASN A 125 16.91 10.02 -11.56
N TYR A 126 16.54 10.58 -10.40
CA TYR A 126 16.48 12.03 -10.17
C TYR A 126 17.50 12.52 -9.14
N GLY A 127 18.60 11.79 -8.96
CA GLY A 127 19.72 12.22 -8.13
C GLY A 127 19.54 12.05 -6.62
N THR A 128 18.52 11.33 -6.19
CA THR A 128 18.30 10.95 -4.78
C THR A 128 18.38 9.44 -4.62
N GLU A 129 18.78 8.97 -3.43
CA GLU A 129 18.79 7.55 -3.08
C GLU A 129 17.42 7.07 -2.58
N MET A 130 16.54 8.02 -2.24
CA MET A 130 15.23 7.77 -1.65
C MET A 130 14.15 8.49 -2.48
N PRO A 131 12.93 7.95 -2.52
CA PRO A 131 11.86 8.53 -3.32
C PRO A 131 11.39 9.89 -2.75
N GLU A 132 11.60 10.96 -3.51
CA GLU A 132 11.14 12.33 -3.24
C GLU A 132 10.30 12.85 -4.39
N PHE A 133 9.01 13.03 -4.17
CA PHE A 133 8.06 13.28 -5.26
C PHE A 133 7.56 14.72 -5.36
N GLY A 134 7.98 15.61 -4.47
CA GLY A 134 7.48 16.99 -4.49
C GLY A 134 7.70 17.73 -5.80
N GLU A 135 8.83 17.51 -6.48
CA GLU A 135 9.11 18.10 -7.78
C GLU A 135 8.35 17.41 -8.91
N ILE A 136 8.44 16.07 -9.00
CA ILE A 136 7.82 15.32 -10.09
C ILE A 136 6.29 15.45 -10.08
N ASP A 137 5.66 15.49 -8.91
CA ASP A 137 4.21 15.69 -8.79
C ASP A 137 3.79 17.01 -9.43
N ASN A 138 4.51 18.09 -9.11
CA ASN A 138 4.23 19.42 -9.66
C ASN A 138 4.50 19.49 -11.17
N VAL A 139 5.59 18.86 -11.65
CA VAL A 139 5.93 18.80 -13.06
C VAL A 139 4.86 18.06 -13.86
N LEU A 140 4.47 16.87 -13.40
CA LEU A 140 3.44 16.05 -14.06
C LEU A 140 2.08 16.75 -14.05
N LYS A 141 1.69 17.33 -12.89
CA LYS A 141 0.44 18.09 -12.79
C LYS A 141 0.43 19.30 -13.71
N GLY A 142 1.51 20.08 -13.71
CA GLY A 142 1.66 21.22 -14.63
C GLY A 142 1.60 20.83 -16.09
N TYR A 143 2.22 19.69 -16.44
CA TYR A 143 2.20 19.17 -17.80
C TYR A 143 0.78 18.79 -18.25
N VAL A 144 0.06 17.96 -17.49
CA VAL A 144 -1.30 17.55 -17.88
C VAL A 144 -2.29 18.71 -17.86
N ASP A 145 -2.12 19.66 -16.95
CA ASP A 145 -2.92 20.91 -16.93
C ASP A 145 -2.71 21.78 -18.19
N ALA A 146 -1.48 21.87 -18.67
CA ALA A 146 -1.18 22.57 -19.92
C ALA A 146 -1.84 21.87 -21.12
N ILE A 147 -1.84 20.53 -21.14
CA ILE A 147 -2.46 19.74 -22.21
C ILE A 147 -3.97 19.96 -22.25
N ILE A 148 -4.69 19.94 -21.12
CA ILE A 148 -6.14 20.14 -21.10
C ILE A 148 -6.55 21.58 -21.39
N LYS A 149 -5.68 22.56 -21.15
CA LYS A 149 -5.91 23.98 -21.49
C LYS A 149 -5.71 24.32 -22.97
N ASN A 150 -5.38 23.32 -23.79
CA ASN A 150 -5.16 23.51 -25.21
C ASN A 150 -6.40 24.09 -25.91
N GLY A 151 -6.27 25.28 -26.49
CA GLY A 151 -7.37 25.99 -27.17
C GLY A 151 -7.74 25.45 -28.56
N ASN A 152 -7.00 24.48 -29.11
CA ASN A 152 -7.18 24.02 -30.50
C ASN A 152 -8.28 22.96 -30.67
N GLY A 153 -9.01 22.61 -29.61
CA GLY A 153 -10.14 21.67 -29.65
C GLY A 153 -9.78 20.20 -29.88
N ARG A 154 -8.52 19.88 -30.15
CA ARG A 154 -8.04 18.50 -30.28
C ARG A 154 -6.58 18.37 -29.84
N LEU A 155 -6.22 17.19 -29.34
CA LEU A 155 -4.86 16.86 -28.95
C LEU A 155 -4.09 16.22 -30.12
N THR A 156 -2.79 16.45 -30.16
CA THR A 156 -1.85 15.65 -30.98
C THR A 156 -1.45 14.40 -30.19
N THR A 157 -0.76 13.44 -30.82
CA THR A 157 -0.19 12.28 -30.13
C THR A 157 1.07 12.62 -29.33
N ALA A 158 1.73 13.75 -29.67
CA ALA A 158 2.99 14.16 -29.07
C ALA A 158 2.95 14.35 -27.54
N TRP A 159 1.79 14.66 -26.96
CA TRP A 159 1.69 14.81 -25.51
C TRP A 159 1.95 13.51 -24.75
N ILE A 160 1.61 12.35 -25.33
CA ILE A 160 1.89 11.04 -24.71
C ILE A 160 3.39 10.76 -24.73
N ASP A 161 4.07 11.09 -25.82
CA ASP A 161 5.52 10.94 -25.94
C ASP A 161 6.24 11.88 -24.97
N GLY A 162 5.78 13.14 -24.87
CA GLY A 162 6.28 14.11 -23.90
C GLY A 162 6.07 13.66 -22.44
N LEU A 163 4.90 13.11 -22.12
CA LEU A 163 4.64 12.53 -20.80
C LEU A 163 5.60 11.38 -20.48
N ASN A 164 5.79 10.44 -21.43
CA ASN A 164 6.74 9.35 -21.26
C ASN A 164 8.18 9.84 -21.10
N ALA A 165 8.60 10.86 -21.85
CA ALA A 165 9.92 11.44 -21.70
C ALA A 165 10.16 12.05 -20.31
N ILE A 166 9.16 12.74 -19.75
CA ILE A 166 9.22 13.23 -18.36
C ILE A 166 9.33 12.06 -17.38
N LEU A 167 8.44 11.07 -17.49
CA LEU A 167 8.44 9.91 -16.61
C LEU A 167 9.76 9.13 -16.68
N ASP A 168 10.31 8.95 -17.89
CA ASP A 168 11.57 8.22 -18.09
C ASP A 168 12.79 9.03 -17.58
N THR A 169 12.70 10.38 -17.56
CA THR A 169 13.72 11.23 -16.95
C THR A 169 13.79 11.03 -15.44
N TYR A 170 12.65 10.97 -14.76
CA TYR A 170 12.60 10.82 -13.31
C TYR A 170 12.75 9.38 -12.86
N PHE A 171 12.08 8.45 -13.50
CA PHE A 171 12.03 7.03 -13.08
C PHE A 171 13.03 6.13 -13.82
N GLY A 172 13.68 6.63 -14.88
CA GLY A 172 14.51 5.82 -15.75
C GLY A 172 13.72 5.13 -16.86
N VAL A 173 14.44 4.74 -17.91
CA VAL A 173 13.86 4.03 -19.04
C VAL A 173 13.47 2.61 -18.64
N ARG A 174 12.26 2.23 -18.96
CA ARG A 174 11.72 0.91 -18.64
C ARG A 174 12.41 -0.19 -19.47
N PRO A 175 12.90 -1.27 -18.85
CA PRO A 175 13.41 -2.41 -19.60
C PRO A 175 12.25 -3.16 -20.29
N GLU A 176 12.42 -3.43 -21.58
CA GLU A 176 11.52 -4.35 -22.30
C GLU A 176 11.83 -5.81 -21.97
N LYS A 177 13.12 -6.10 -21.75
CA LYS A 177 13.64 -7.40 -21.33
C LYS A 177 14.75 -7.19 -20.30
N PHE A 178 14.91 -8.16 -19.42
CA PHE A 178 15.96 -8.14 -18.42
C PHE A 178 16.37 -9.56 -18.02
N THR A 179 17.57 -9.68 -17.47
CA THR A 179 18.05 -10.95 -16.89
C THR A 179 17.93 -10.87 -15.35
N TYR A 180 17.27 -11.86 -14.78
CA TYR A 180 17.18 -12.01 -13.32
C TYR A 180 17.53 -13.44 -12.95
N LYS A 181 18.47 -13.62 -12.02
CA LYS A 181 18.97 -14.94 -11.58
C LYS A 181 19.34 -15.85 -12.77
N GLY A 182 19.97 -15.29 -13.79
CA GLY A 182 20.45 -16.02 -14.97
C GLY A 182 19.40 -16.42 -16.02
N LYS A 183 18.16 -15.98 -15.85
CA LYS A 183 17.07 -16.21 -16.80
C LYS A 183 16.59 -14.90 -17.42
N GLU A 184 16.31 -14.87 -18.71
CA GLU A 184 15.74 -13.72 -19.41
C GLU A 184 14.23 -13.67 -19.21
N TYR A 185 13.72 -12.47 -18.95
CA TYR A 185 12.30 -12.18 -18.77
C TYR A 185 11.90 -10.91 -19.49
N THR A 186 10.64 -10.81 -19.85
CA THR A 186 9.92 -9.55 -19.98
C THR A 186 9.21 -9.24 -18.65
N PRO A 187 8.79 -8.00 -18.37
CA PRO A 187 8.02 -7.70 -17.17
C PRO A 187 6.76 -8.57 -17.01
N LYS A 188 6.09 -8.90 -18.12
CA LYS A 188 4.93 -9.81 -18.14
C LYS A 188 5.31 -11.24 -17.78
N SER A 189 6.30 -11.80 -18.46
CA SER A 189 6.71 -13.18 -18.20
C SER A 189 7.31 -13.35 -16.79
N PHE A 190 7.87 -12.29 -16.21
CA PHE A 190 8.31 -12.31 -14.82
C PHE A 190 7.10 -12.35 -13.86
N ALA A 191 6.09 -11.49 -14.08
CA ALA A 191 4.85 -11.53 -13.30
C ALA A 191 4.18 -12.91 -13.35
N GLU A 192 4.10 -13.52 -14.55
CA GLU A 192 3.54 -14.86 -14.76
C GLU A 192 4.36 -15.99 -14.11
N SER A 193 5.63 -15.74 -13.82
CA SER A 193 6.50 -16.71 -13.14
C SER A 193 6.37 -16.71 -11.61
N LEU A 194 5.70 -15.73 -11.05
CA LEU A 194 5.44 -15.66 -9.60
C LEU A 194 4.40 -16.74 -9.23
N PRO A 195 4.51 -17.36 -8.05
CA PRO A 195 3.58 -18.41 -7.60
C PRO A 195 2.25 -17.86 -7.08
N ILE A 196 1.88 -16.64 -7.49
CA ILE A 196 0.66 -15.92 -7.11
C ILE A 196 -0.04 -15.38 -8.35
N LYS A 197 -1.35 -15.16 -8.28
CA LYS A 197 -2.14 -14.56 -9.36
C LYS A 197 -2.86 -13.34 -8.84
N MET A 198 -2.79 -12.26 -9.58
CA MET A 198 -3.41 -10.99 -9.17
C MET A 198 -4.95 -11.06 -9.10
N GLU A 199 -5.55 -12.03 -9.78
CA GLU A 199 -6.99 -12.29 -9.78
C GLU A 199 -7.49 -12.95 -8.49
N ASP A 200 -6.60 -13.54 -7.68
CA ASP A 200 -6.96 -14.20 -6.43
C ASP A 200 -7.14 -13.21 -5.27
N TYR A 201 -6.77 -11.94 -5.47
CA TYR A 201 -6.86 -10.89 -4.46
C TYR A 201 -8.09 -10.01 -4.67
N VAL A 202 -8.74 -9.68 -3.58
CA VAL A 202 -9.93 -8.82 -3.57
C VAL A 202 -9.80 -7.74 -2.51
N GLU A 203 -10.41 -6.59 -2.78
CA GLU A 203 -10.56 -5.53 -1.79
C GLU A 203 -11.91 -5.62 -1.12
N ILE A 204 -11.89 -5.55 0.20
CA ILE A 204 -13.08 -5.53 1.04
C ILE A 204 -13.10 -4.23 1.87
N THR A 205 -14.29 -3.77 2.16
CA THR A 205 -14.52 -2.57 2.96
C THR A 205 -15.82 -2.73 3.76
N SER A 206 -16.07 -1.83 4.71
CA SER A 206 -17.27 -1.88 5.53
C SER A 206 -17.87 -0.48 5.68
N TYR A 207 -18.91 -0.20 4.89
CA TYR A 207 -19.56 1.10 4.82
C TYR A 207 -21.07 0.97 4.93
N THR A 208 -21.69 1.67 5.87
CA THR A 208 -23.13 1.57 6.14
C THR A 208 -24.02 2.35 5.16
N HIS A 209 -23.43 3.28 4.39
CA HIS A 209 -24.18 4.07 3.41
C HIS A 209 -24.38 3.36 2.06
N HIS A 210 -23.74 2.20 1.87
CA HIS A 210 -23.98 1.29 0.75
C HIS A 210 -24.49 -0.07 1.26
N PRO A 211 -25.28 -0.81 0.46
CA PRO A 211 -25.75 -2.14 0.85
C PRO A 211 -24.57 -3.09 1.10
N PHE A 212 -24.63 -3.84 2.19
CA PHE A 212 -23.69 -4.95 2.40
C PHE A 212 -23.89 -6.06 1.39
N TYR A 213 -22.87 -6.87 1.18
CA TYR A 213 -22.81 -7.98 0.22
C TYR A 213 -22.97 -7.55 -1.25
N SER A 214 -22.60 -6.31 -1.53
CA SER A 214 -22.54 -5.73 -2.86
C SER A 214 -21.17 -5.10 -3.13
N LYS A 215 -20.90 -4.79 -4.38
CA LYS A 215 -19.75 -3.96 -4.74
C LYS A 215 -20.19 -2.52 -4.93
N PHE A 216 -19.36 -1.59 -4.51
CA PHE A 216 -19.50 -0.18 -4.84
C PHE A 216 -18.14 0.46 -5.07
N ILE A 217 -18.11 1.56 -5.78
CA ILE A 217 -16.92 2.37 -5.99
C ILE A 217 -16.73 3.23 -4.74
N LEU A 218 -15.65 3.02 -4.01
CA LEU A 218 -15.33 3.84 -2.84
C LEU A 218 -15.02 5.28 -3.30
N GLU A 219 -15.82 6.23 -2.83
CA GLU A 219 -15.79 7.63 -3.24
C GLU A 219 -14.70 8.43 -2.50
N VAL A 220 -13.45 8.01 -2.65
CA VAL A 220 -12.29 8.73 -2.15
C VAL A 220 -11.40 9.20 -3.31
N PRO A 221 -10.74 10.37 -3.18
CA PRO A 221 -9.94 10.92 -4.27
C PRO A 221 -8.84 9.99 -4.77
N ASP A 222 -8.31 9.12 -3.91
CA ASP A 222 -7.23 8.20 -4.23
C ASP A 222 -7.70 6.98 -5.02
N ASN A 223 -9.00 6.67 -5.01
CA ASN A 223 -9.59 5.67 -5.92
C ASN A 223 -9.81 6.28 -7.34
N TRP A 224 -8.72 6.72 -7.95
CA TRP A 224 -8.72 7.35 -9.27
C TRP A 224 -9.12 6.37 -10.40
N MET A 225 -8.95 5.07 -10.20
CA MET A 225 -9.37 4.04 -11.15
C MET A 225 -10.88 3.86 -11.15
N TRP A 226 -11.55 4.23 -10.05
CA TRP A 226 -12.97 3.98 -9.79
C TRP A 226 -13.27 2.49 -9.71
N ASP A 227 -12.35 1.73 -9.14
CA ASP A 227 -12.57 0.31 -8.92
C ASP A 227 -13.52 0.07 -7.74
N ALA A 228 -14.23 -1.06 -7.81
CA ALA A 228 -15.28 -1.38 -6.86
C ALA A 228 -14.83 -2.45 -5.87
N MET A 229 -15.03 -2.15 -4.59
CA MET A 229 -14.71 -3.02 -3.45
C MET A 229 -15.94 -3.79 -2.99
N TYR A 230 -15.74 -4.96 -2.40
CA TYR A 230 -16.82 -5.69 -1.73
C TYR A 230 -17.13 -5.03 -0.38
N ASN A 231 -18.41 -4.68 -0.18
CA ASN A 231 -18.89 -4.11 1.07
C ASN A 231 -19.48 -5.20 1.95
N ILE A 232 -18.91 -5.38 3.13
CA ILE A 232 -19.34 -6.41 4.10
C ILE A 232 -19.45 -5.82 5.50
N PRO A 233 -20.23 -6.42 6.40
CA PRO A 233 -20.27 -5.99 7.80
C PRO A 233 -18.89 -6.01 8.45
N MET A 234 -18.60 -5.01 9.31
CA MET A 234 -17.31 -4.86 9.98
C MET A 234 -16.89 -6.13 10.74
N GLY A 235 -17.83 -6.77 11.43
CA GLY A 235 -17.55 -8.02 12.17
C GLY A 235 -17.09 -9.15 11.25
N GLU A 236 -17.67 -9.26 10.05
CA GLU A 236 -17.25 -10.26 9.06
C GLU A 236 -15.90 -9.88 8.42
N MET A 237 -15.67 -8.60 8.16
CA MET A 237 -14.37 -8.12 7.69
C MET A 237 -13.26 -8.47 8.67
N MET A 238 -13.46 -8.23 9.96
CA MET A 238 -12.47 -8.58 10.98
C MET A 238 -12.30 -10.10 11.12
N ALA A 239 -13.36 -10.88 10.99
CA ALA A 239 -13.26 -12.35 10.99
C ALA A 239 -12.45 -12.88 9.79
N ILE A 240 -12.56 -12.23 8.62
CA ILE A 240 -11.72 -12.55 7.46
C ILE A 240 -10.25 -12.21 7.74
N VAL A 241 -9.96 -11.04 8.32
CA VAL A 241 -8.58 -10.67 8.72
C VAL A 241 -7.99 -11.70 9.66
N ASP A 242 -8.73 -12.09 10.71
CA ASP A 242 -8.28 -13.12 11.65
C ASP A 242 -8.05 -14.46 10.96
N ALA A 243 -8.95 -14.88 10.08
CA ALA A 243 -8.81 -16.14 9.32
C ALA A 243 -7.60 -16.12 8.39
N CYS A 244 -7.31 -15.01 7.70
CA CYS A 244 -6.11 -14.86 6.88
C CYS A 244 -4.84 -15.02 7.71
N ILE A 245 -4.74 -14.31 8.83
CA ILE A 245 -3.58 -14.37 9.72
C ILE A 245 -3.40 -15.77 10.32
N GLU A 246 -4.47 -16.42 10.75
CA GLU A 246 -4.42 -17.80 11.26
C GLU A 246 -3.97 -18.80 10.18
N ALA A 247 -4.37 -18.59 8.93
CA ALA A 247 -3.92 -19.39 7.78
C ALA A 247 -2.46 -19.10 7.37
N GLY A 248 -1.86 -18.02 7.88
CA GLY A 248 -0.48 -17.62 7.59
C GLY A 248 -0.35 -16.63 6.45
N HIS A 249 -1.46 -15.99 6.06
CA HIS A 249 -1.49 -14.96 5.03
C HIS A 249 -1.44 -13.56 5.64
N PRO A 250 -0.67 -12.63 5.08
CA PRO A 250 -0.70 -11.22 5.47
C PRO A 250 -1.98 -10.53 4.99
N VAL A 251 -2.20 -9.31 5.45
CA VAL A 251 -3.32 -8.46 5.02
C VAL A 251 -2.79 -7.06 4.71
N ALA A 252 -3.04 -6.55 3.50
CA ALA A 252 -2.80 -5.16 3.18
C ALA A 252 -3.96 -4.31 3.73
N TRP A 253 -3.66 -3.38 4.62
CA TRP A 253 -4.65 -2.59 5.34
C TRP A 253 -4.49 -1.10 5.07
N GLY A 254 -5.53 -0.46 4.54
CA GLY A 254 -5.66 0.99 4.49
C GLY A 254 -6.40 1.50 5.73
N THR A 255 -5.80 2.39 6.50
CA THR A 255 -6.40 2.96 7.71
C THR A 255 -6.00 4.42 7.91
N ASP A 256 -6.79 5.15 8.70
CA ASP A 256 -6.45 6.49 9.12
C ASP A 256 -5.39 6.46 10.23
N VAL A 257 -4.19 6.94 9.91
CA VAL A 257 -3.06 7.04 10.84
C VAL A 257 -2.98 8.39 11.56
N SER A 258 -3.96 9.29 11.33
CA SER A 258 -4.04 10.59 11.98
C SER A 258 -4.85 10.56 13.29
N GLU A 259 -5.50 9.44 13.58
CA GLU A 259 -6.27 9.24 14.81
C GLU A 259 -5.41 9.41 16.07
N LYS A 260 -5.98 10.01 17.12
CA LYS A 260 -5.27 10.21 18.41
C LYS A 260 -4.76 8.91 19.05
N GLY A 261 -5.49 7.82 18.85
CA GLY A 261 -5.10 6.50 19.35
C GLY A 261 -3.95 5.86 18.57
N PHE A 262 -3.57 6.42 17.40
CA PHE A 262 -2.48 5.92 16.58
C PHE A 262 -1.18 6.64 16.94
N SER A 263 -0.28 5.97 17.63
CA SER A 263 1.00 6.53 18.06
C SER A 263 2.18 5.83 17.39
N ARG A 264 2.77 6.50 16.40
CA ARG A 264 4.01 6.00 15.75
C ARG A 264 5.19 5.89 16.72
N GLN A 265 5.30 6.82 17.67
CA GLN A 265 6.38 6.83 18.65
C GLN A 265 6.29 5.66 19.63
N LYS A 266 5.07 5.29 20.03
CA LYS A 266 4.81 4.18 20.94
C LYS A 266 4.60 2.84 20.22
N ALA A 267 4.54 2.85 18.88
CA ALA A 267 4.21 1.70 18.03
C ALA A 267 2.90 1.00 18.46
N ILE A 268 1.87 1.78 18.79
CA ILE A 268 0.55 1.28 19.19
C ILE A 268 -0.56 2.03 18.45
N ALA A 269 -1.67 1.33 18.22
CA ALA A 269 -2.93 1.91 17.79
C ALA A 269 -4.04 1.37 18.68
N VAL A 270 -4.77 2.25 19.34
CA VAL A 270 -5.83 1.91 20.30
C VAL A 270 -7.01 2.83 20.12
N ILE A 271 -8.20 2.35 20.44
CA ILE A 271 -9.39 3.21 20.56
C ILE A 271 -9.34 3.83 21.95
N PRO A 272 -9.26 5.17 22.08
CA PRO A 272 -9.21 5.81 23.39
C PRO A 272 -10.49 5.56 24.19
N GLU A 273 -10.36 5.26 25.47
CA GLU A 273 -11.51 5.09 26.39
C GLU A 273 -12.30 6.40 26.53
N VAL A 274 -11.60 7.54 26.52
CA VAL A 274 -12.20 8.86 26.55
C VAL A 274 -11.64 9.71 25.40
N VAL A 275 -12.52 10.19 24.55
CA VAL A 275 -12.17 11.16 23.49
C VAL A 275 -12.48 12.55 24.01
N GLU A 276 -11.48 13.42 24.06
CA GLU A 276 -11.69 14.82 24.43
C GLU A 276 -12.65 15.51 23.47
N LYS A 277 -13.63 16.23 24.02
CA LYS A 277 -14.69 16.91 23.24
C LYS A 277 -14.20 17.91 22.20
N ASN A 278 -12.95 18.36 22.29
CA ASN A 278 -12.35 19.36 21.43
C ASN A 278 -11.35 18.80 20.41
N THR A 279 -11.40 17.51 20.15
CA THR A 279 -10.50 16.90 19.16
C THR A 279 -10.96 17.21 17.75
N ILE A 280 -10.11 17.84 16.97
CA ILE A 280 -10.36 18.13 15.56
C ILE A 280 -9.99 16.88 14.76
N GLY A 281 -10.96 16.34 14.06
CA GLY A 281 -10.87 15.16 13.25
C GLY A 281 -12.23 14.49 13.18
N SER A 282 -12.66 14.07 12.02
CA SER A 282 -14.04 13.63 11.81
C SER A 282 -14.46 12.53 12.78
N ASP A 283 -13.56 11.61 13.10
CA ASP A 283 -13.90 10.46 13.95
C ASP A 283 -13.79 10.75 15.42
N ALA A 284 -12.74 11.44 15.81
CA ALA A 284 -12.62 11.87 17.20
C ALA A 284 -13.75 12.83 17.57
N GLU A 285 -14.17 13.69 16.62
CA GLU A 285 -15.32 14.57 16.81
C GLU A 285 -16.63 13.79 16.91
N HIS A 286 -16.84 12.82 16.01
CA HIS A 286 -18.01 11.98 16.02
C HIS A 286 -18.05 11.10 17.28
N TRP A 287 -16.96 10.42 17.58
CA TRP A 287 -16.79 9.58 18.76
C TRP A 287 -17.02 10.37 20.05
N GLY A 288 -16.51 11.60 20.13
CA GLY A 288 -16.70 12.48 21.30
C GLY A 288 -18.13 12.89 21.54
N LYS A 289 -19.02 12.86 20.54
CA LYS A 289 -20.44 13.19 20.64
C LYS A 289 -21.32 12.01 21.07
N LEU A 290 -20.81 10.77 20.97
CA LEU A 290 -21.56 9.57 21.30
C LEU A 290 -21.67 9.39 22.81
N SER A 291 -22.80 8.85 23.26
CA SER A 291 -22.97 8.31 24.61
C SER A 291 -22.10 7.07 24.81
N ASP A 292 -21.83 6.71 26.07
CA ASP A 292 -21.05 5.50 26.36
C ASP A 292 -21.73 4.22 25.86
N ALA A 293 -23.07 4.19 25.87
CA ALA A 293 -23.83 3.07 25.31
C ALA A 293 -23.67 2.96 23.79
N GLU A 294 -23.67 4.08 23.07
CA GLU A 294 -23.45 4.11 21.61
C GLU A 294 -22.02 3.70 21.27
N LYS A 295 -21.03 4.20 22.02
CA LYS A 295 -19.63 3.80 21.86
C LYS A 295 -19.45 2.30 22.07
N GLN A 296 -20.07 1.75 23.12
CA GLN A 296 -19.99 0.33 23.40
C GLN A 296 -20.70 -0.51 22.35
N ALA A 297 -21.86 -0.05 21.85
CA ALA A 297 -22.57 -0.71 20.76
C ALA A 297 -21.74 -0.72 19.46
N MET A 298 -21.07 0.39 19.14
CA MET A 298 -20.17 0.48 18.00
C MET A 298 -18.99 -0.49 18.12
N ILE A 299 -18.35 -0.53 19.29
CA ILE A 299 -17.24 -1.46 19.56
C ILE A 299 -17.70 -2.91 19.42
N ASN A 300 -18.85 -3.24 19.99
CA ASN A 300 -19.37 -4.61 20.01
C ASN A 300 -19.81 -5.10 18.62
N ASN A 301 -20.37 -4.20 17.81
CA ASN A 301 -20.85 -4.53 16.46
C ASN A 301 -19.77 -4.34 15.39
N LEU A 302 -18.68 -3.64 15.72
CA LEU A 302 -17.65 -3.19 14.76
C LEU A 302 -18.22 -2.46 13.52
N GLU A 303 -19.48 -2.07 13.61
CA GLU A 303 -20.23 -1.34 12.59
C GLU A 303 -20.39 0.09 13.09
N GLY A 304 -19.41 0.91 12.82
CA GLY A 304 -19.50 2.33 13.12
C GLY A 304 -20.24 3.08 12.01
N PRO A 305 -20.91 4.21 12.34
CA PRO A 305 -21.26 5.14 11.31
C PRO A 305 -19.96 5.58 10.64
N MET A 306 -19.97 5.44 9.35
CA MET A 306 -18.87 5.90 8.53
C MET A 306 -18.71 7.38 8.64
N LYS A 307 -17.46 7.75 8.60
CA LYS A 307 -17.08 9.12 8.42
C LYS A 307 -17.40 9.53 7.01
N GLU A 308 -18.42 10.33 6.88
CA GLU A 308 -18.50 11.23 5.75
C GLU A 308 -17.52 12.38 6.01
N LYS A 309 -16.48 12.45 5.23
CA LYS A 309 -15.67 13.68 5.14
C LYS A 309 -16.37 14.65 4.22
#